data_7066ce171eae17c2a1749f33f9137784
#
_entry.id   7066ce171eae17c2a1749f33f9137784
#
_cell.length_a   1.000
_cell.length_b   1.000
_cell.length_c   1.000
_cell.angle_alpha   90.00
_cell.angle_beta   90.00
_cell.angle_gamma   90.00
#
_symmetry.space_group_name_H-M   'P 1'
#
loop_
_entity.id
_entity.type
_entity.pdbx_description
1 polymer ?
#
loop_
_entity_poly.entity_id
_entity_poly.type
_entity_poly.pdbx_seq_one_letter_code
_entity_poly.pdbx_strand_id
1 'polypeptide(L)'
;MSYVPTVEQAEEILRRYNSDPFHLRHGKTVSGVMRYFAKEFDPEREEFWAAVGMLHDLDFEQWPEEHCSKEQKLMEELELDPELIHACMSHGWGITVDVKPEQTMEKVLYATDELTGLIGAAAQMRPSRSVDDMELKSLKKKYKANGFAAGCSREVIGRGAELLGWELDELLTRTLDAMKSLPEELRTF
;
A
#
# COMPACT_ATOMS: atom_id res chain seq x y z
N MET A 1 24.34 -11.34 5.86
CA MET A 1 23.21 -11.67 6.77
C MET A 1 22.06 -10.78 6.36
N SER A 2 20.88 -11.40 6.13
CA SER A 2 19.67 -10.62 5.84
C SER A 2 19.26 -9.74 7.02
N TYR A 3 18.63 -8.61 6.73
CA TYR A 3 18.17 -7.66 7.73
C TYR A 3 16.83 -7.03 7.36
N VAL A 4 16.12 -6.57 8.37
CA VAL A 4 14.93 -5.74 8.22
C VAL A 4 15.33 -4.27 8.38
N PRO A 5 15.13 -3.41 7.37
CA PRO A 5 15.46 -1.99 7.50
C PRO A 5 14.48 -1.29 8.47
N THR A 6 14.96 -0.25 9.16
CA THR A 6 14.04 0.70 9.79
C THR A 6 13.24 1.44 8.73
N VAL A 7 12.15 2.12 9.10
CA VAL A 7 11.33 2.87 8.13
C VAL A 7 12.13 3.98 7.44
N GLU A 8 13.05 4.63 8.17
CA GLU A 8 13.94 5.63 7.60
C GLU A 8 14.92 5.02 6.58
N GLN A 9 15.50 3.85 6.90
CA GLN A 9 16.35 3.11 5.95
C GLN A 9 15.56 2.63 4.73
N ALA A 10 14.31 2.18 4.94
CA ALA A 10 13.42 1.78 3.85
C ALA A 10 13.10 2.98 2.92
N GLU A 11 12.85 4.17 3.47
CA GLU A 11 12.67 5.39 2.68
C GLU A 11 13.95 5.75 1.90
N GLU A 12 15.13 5.62 2.51
CA GLU A 12 16.41 5.83 1.81
C GLU A 12 16.60 4.83 0.66
N ILE A 13 16.23 3.57 0.86
CA ILE A 13 16.26 2.54 -0.18
C ILE A 13 15.27 2.90 -1.31
N LEU A 14 14.04 3.24 -0.97
CA LEU A 14 13.01 3.66 -1.95
C LEU A 14 13.52 4.80 -2.83
N ARG A 15 14.17 5.82 -2.23
CA ARG A 15 14.72 6.98 -2.94
C ARG A 15 15.89 6.67 -3.88
N ARG A 16 16.53 5.51 -3.79
CA ARG A 16 17.57 5.08 -4.74
C ARG A 16 16.98 4.69 -6.09
N TYR A 17 15.74 4.22 -6.10
CA TYR A 17 15.08 3.69 -7.29
C TYR A 17 13.87 4.53 -7.73
N ASN A 18 13.39 5.43 -6.88
CA ASN A 18 12.24 6.27 -7.14
C ASN A 18 12.58 7.75 -6.86
N SER A 19 12.20 8.63 -7.77
CA SER A 19 12.42 10.08 -7.69
C SER A 19 11.13 10.89 -7.87
N ASP A 20 10.12 10.29 -8.48
CA ASP A 20 8.82 10.92 -8.68
C ASP A 20 8.11 11.13 -7.32
N PRO A 21 7.69 12.38 -7.01
CA PRO A 21 6.97 12.67 -5.79
C PRO A 21 5.72 11.81 -5.57
N PHE A 22 5.08 11.35 -6.65
CA PHE A 22 3.92 10.46 -6.57
C PHE A 22 4.30 9.11 -5.97
N HIS A 23 5.34 8.44 -6.49
CA HIS A 23 5.79 7.13 -5.99
C HIS A 23 6.32 7.21 -4.56
N LEU A 24 7.11 8.24 -4.26
CA LEU A 24 7.61 8.48 -2.90
C LEU A 24 6.46 8.70 -1.90
N ARG A 25 5.44 9.47 -2.31
CA ARG A 25 4.26 9.70 -1.49
C ARG A 25 3.46 8.42 -1.30
N HIS A 26 3.28 7.62 -2.36
CA HIS A 26 2.56 6.35 -2.31
C HIS A 26 3.21 5.39 -1.30
N GLY A 27 4.51 5.15 -1.40
CA GLY A 27 5.24 4.32 -0.44
C GLY A 27 5.07 4.78 1.01
N LYS A 28 5.17 6.09 1.27
CA LYS A 28 4.93 6.66 2.62
C LYS A 28 3.48 6.47 3.09
N THR A 29 2.52 6.63 2.20
CA THR A 29 1.10 6.45 2.52
C THR A 29 0.82 5.00 2.89
N VAL A 30 1.26 4.04 2.07
CA VAL A 30 1.07 2.61 2.33
C VAL A 30 1.83 2.19 3.60
N SER A 31 3.06 2.70 3.82
CA SER A 31 3.81 2.49 5.06
C SER A 31 3.01 2.90 6.30
N GLY A 32 2.42 4.08 6.29
CA GLY A 32 1.62 4.58 7.40
C GLY A 32 0.32 3.80 7.60
N VAL A 33 -0.35 3.39 6.51
CA VAL A 33 -1.55 2.55 6.55
C VAL A 33 -1.21 1.16 7.12
N MET A 34 -0.12 0.55 6.70
CA MET A 34 0.35 -0.73 7.23
C MET A 34 0.65 -0.64 8.73
N ARG A 35 1.35 0.41 9.18
CA ARG A 35 1.59 0.66 10.61
C ARG A 35 0.29 0.83 11.40
N TYR A 36 -0.72 1.50 10.84
CA TYR A 36 -2.02 1.68 11.47
C TYR A 36 -2.69 0.33 11.75
N PHE A 37 -2.72 -0.57 10.77
CA PHE A 37 -3.29 -1.90 10.93
C PHE A 37 -2.45 -2.80 11.84
N ALA A 38 -1.13 -2.68 11.82
CA ALA A 38 -0.24 -3.43 12.69
C ALA A 38 -0.56 -3.23 14.18
N LYS A 39 -0.98 -2.02 14.59
CA LYS A 39 -1.38 -1.75 15.99
C LYS A 39 -2.48 -2.68 16.51
N GLU A 40 -3.34 -3.16 15.63
CA GLU A 40 -4.41 -4.09 15.99
C GLU A 40 -3.99 -5.55 15.82
N PHE A 41 -3.31 -5.88 14.72
CA PHE A 41 -3.07 -7.27 14.33
C PHE A 41 -1.72 -7.81 14.77
N ASP A 42 -0.72 -6.95 14.92
CA ASP A 42 0.67 -7.35 15.21
C ASP A 42 1.46 -6.19 15.84
N PRO A 43 1.05 -5.72 17.04
CA PRO A 43 1.58 -4.48 17.62
C PRO A 43 3.07 -4.52 17.96
N GLU A 44 3.67 -5.71 18.06
CA GLU A 44 5.12 -5.85 18.29
C GLU A 44 5.93 -5.68 17.00
N ARG A 45 5.29 -5.67 15.83
CA ARG A 45 5.95 -5.59 14.53
C ARG A 45 5.50 -4.40 13.67
N GLU A 46 5.03 -3.31 14.29
CA GLU A 46 4.58 -2.10 13.58
C GLU A 46 5.64 -1.56 12.60
N GLU A 47 6.92 -1.56 12.99
CA GLU A 47 8.03 -1.11 12.13
C GLU A 47 8.24 -2.04 10.93
N PHE A 48 8.09 -3.34 11.12
CA PHE A 48 8.20 -4.31 10.02
C PHE A 48 7.09 -4.11 8.99
N TRP A 49 5.84 -3.99 9.43
CA TRP A 49 4.72 -3.70 8.55
C TRP A 49 4.89 -2.39 7.79
N ALA A 50 5.41 -1.36 8.47
CA ALA A 50 5.67 -0.07 7.84
C ALA A 50 6.80 -0.14 6.81
N ALA A 51 7.87 -0.90 7.08
CA ALA A 51 8.95 -1.11 6.12
C ALA A 51 8.47 -1.87 4.87
N VAL A 52 7.62 -2.89 5.04
CA VAL A 52 6.97 -3.59 3.92
C VAL A 52 6.15 -2.61 3.07
N GLY A 53 5.29 -1.81 3.70
CA GLY A 53 4.49 -0.82 2.99
C GLY A 53 5.32 0.27 2.29
N MET A 54 6.50 0.62 2.83
CA MET A 54 7.41 1.58 2.20
C MET A 54 8.07 1.04 0.93
N LEU A 55 8.34 -0.26 0.88
CA LEU A 55 9.16 -0.87 -0.15
C LEU A 55 8.38 -1.66 -1.22
N HIS A 56 7.08 -1.91 -1.04
CA HIS A 56 6.29 -2.81 -1.89
C HIS A 56 6.29 -2.47 -3.39
N ASP A 57 6.58 -1.22 -3.75
CA ASP A 57 6.65 -0.71 -5.13
C ASP A 57 8.07 -0.24 -5.49
N LEU A 58 9.11 -0.86 -4.92
CA LEU A 58 10.50 -0.41 -5.07
C LEU A 58 10.94 -0.24 -6.52
N ASP A 59 10.47 -1.10 -7.42
CA ASP A 59 10.88 -1.16 -8.82
C ASP A 59 9.95 -0.40 -9.78
N PHE A 60 8.74 -0.01 -9.33
CA PHE A 60 7.65 0.36 -10.23
C PHE A 60 7.98 1.55 -11.13
N GLU A 61 8.68 2.58 -10.65
CA GLU A 61 9.02 3.76 -11.45
C GLU A 61 9.96 3.43 -12.61
N GLN A 62 10.94 2.55 -12.40
CA GLN A 62 11.98 2.29 -13.40
C GLN A 62 11.69 1.05 -14.25
N TRP A 63 10.98 0.06 -13.70
CA TRP A 63 10.74 -1.23 -14.37
C TRP A 63 9.27 -1.67 -14.28
N PRO A 64 8.29 -0.85 -14.71
CA PRO A 64 6.87 -1.17 -14.57
C PRO A 64 6.48 -2.48 -15.26
N GLU A 65 7.16 -2.84 -16.37
CA GLU A 65 6.91 -4.08 -17.12
C GLU A 65 7.49 -5.34 -16.42
N GLU A 66 8.42 -5.15 -15.48
CA GLU A 66 9.03 -6.23 -14.69
C GLU A 66 8.63 -6.16 -13.21
N HIS A 67 7.58 -5.39 -12.90
CA HIS A 67 7.13 -5.12 -11.54
C HIS A 67 6.98 -6.39 -10.71
N CYS A 68 7.35 -6.32 -9.45
CA CYS A 68 7.58 -7.39 -8.48
C CYS A 68 8.78 -8.29 -8.82
N SER A 69 8.91 -8.80 -10.04
CA SER A 69 10.03 -9.70 -10.38
C SER A 69 11.39 -8.98 -10.35
N LYS A 70 11.42 -7.71 -10.69
CA LYS A 70 12.61 -6.86 -10.56
C LYS A 70 12.84 -6.46 -9.12
N GLU A 71 11.79 -6.10 -8.43
CA GLU A 71 11.80 -5.76 -7.00
C GLU A 71 12.43 -6.87 -6.17
N GLN A 72 12.01 -8.14 -6.37
CA GLN A 72 12.59 -9.29 -5.67
C GLN A 72 14.11 -9.32 -5.80
N LYS A 73 14.62 -9.17 -7.03
CA LYS A 73 16.06 -9.17 -7.30
C LYS A 73 16.80 -8.03 -6.59
N LEU A 74 16.21 -6.82 -6.62
CA LEU A 74 16.79 -5.65 -5.94
C LEU A 74 16.86 -5.86 -4.43
N MET A 75 15.81 -6.42 -3.84
CA MET A 75 15.75 -6.70 -2.41
C MET A 75 16.72 -7.81 -2.00
N GLU A 76 16.86 -8.86 -2.82
CA GLU A 76 17.85 -9.93 -2.62
C GLU A 76 19.29 -9.39 -2.70
N GLU A 77 19.60 -8.52 -3.69
CA GLU A 77 20.90 -7.85 -3.83
C GLU A 77 21.23 -6.94 -2.63
N LEU A 78 20.18 -6.35 -2.01
CA LEU A 78 20.29 -5.54 -0.80
C LEU A 78 20.37 -6.38 0.48
N GLU A 79 20.35 -7.70 0.39
CA GLU A 79 20.33 -8.65 1.50
C GLU A 79 19.17 -8.38 2.49
N LEU A 80 17.99 -7.95 2.00
CA LEU A 80 16.82 -7.76 2.85
C LEU A 80 16.27 -9.10 3.36
N ASP A 81 15.49 -9.04 4.44
CA ASP A 81 14.92 -10.22 5.08
C ASP A 81 13.95 -10.95 4.14
N PRO A 82 14.03 -12.28 4.01
CA PRO A 82 13.17 -13.06 3.11
C PRO A 82 11.67 -12.94 3.40
N GLU A 83 11.26 -12.75 4.67
CA GLU A 83 9.86 -12.54 5.03
C GLU A 83 9.37 -11.18 4.51
N LEU A 84 10.22 -10.15 4.59
CA LEU A 84 9.92 -8.83 4.04
C LEU A 84 9.79 -8.89 2.51
N ILE A 85 10.70 -9.59 1.83
CA ILE A 85 10.66 -9.79 0.38
C ILE A 85 9.37 -10.49 -0.02
N HIS A 86 9.02 -11.60 0.64
CA HIS A 86 7.80 -12.35 0.36
C HIS A 86 6.55 -11.47 0.56
N ALA A 87 6.52 -10.69 1.63
CA ALA A 87 5.41 -9.79 1.92
C ALA A 87 5.23 -8.74 0.81
N CYS A 88 6.32 -8.09 0.38
CA CYS A 88 6.28 -7.15 -0.74
C CYS A 88 5.80 -7.82 -2.01
N MET A 89 6.35 -9.00 -2.38
CA MET A 89 5.93 -9.74 -3.58
C MET A 89 4.45 -10.11 -3.59
N SER A 90 3.87 -10.37 -2.42
CA SER A 90 2.49 -10.85 -2.30
C SER A 90 1.44 -9.84 -2.78
N HIS A 91 1.76 -8.53 -2.83
CA HIS A 91 0.83 -7.53 -3.35
C HIS A 91 0.57 -7.67 -4.86
N GLY A 92 1.52 -8.26 -5.60
CA GLY A 92 1.39 -8.53 -7.04
C GLY A 92 0.66 -9.83 -7.38
N TRP A 93 0.14 -10.56 -6.40
CA TRP A 93 -0.49 -11.87 -6.64
C TRP A 93 -1.65 -11.82 -7.63
N GLY A 94 -1.54 -12.68 -8.65
CA GLY A 94 -2.55 -12.80 -9.70
C GLY A 94 -2.55 -11.64 -10.71
N ILE A 95 -1.53 -10.76 -10.66
CA ILE A 95 -1.31 -9.65 -11.58
C ILE A 95 0.05 -9.81 -12.25
N THR A 96 1.13 -9.74 -11.47
CA THR A 96 2.52 -9.77 -11.95
C THR A 96 3.27 -11.02 -11.51
N VAL A 97 2.91 -11.59 -10.35
CA VAL A 97 3.55 -12.77 -9.77
C VAL A 97 2.51 -13.73 -9.17
N ASP A 98 2.92 -14.99 -8.95
CA ASP A 98 2.09 -16.00 -8.28
C ASP A 98 2.56 -16.24 -6.83
N VAL A 99 2.71 -15.14 -6.07
CA VAL A 99 3.05 -15.16 -4.64
C VAL A 99 1.79 -14.79 -3.86
N LYS A 100 1.09 -15.78 -3.35
CA LYS A 100 -0.20 -15.59 -2.67
C LYS A 100 -0.02 -14.97 -1.29
N PRO A 101 -0.83 -13.96 -0.91
CA PRO A 101 -0.87 -13.46 0.45
C PRO A 101 -1.33 -14.54 1.45
N GLU A 102 -0.48 -14.90 2.40
CA GLU A 102 -0.75 -15.94 3.40
C GLU A 102 -1.00 -15.35 4.78
N GLN A 103 -0.12 -14.45 5.21
CA GLN A 103 -0.19 -13.80 6.51
C GLN A 103 -1.19 -12.63 6.52
N THR A 104 -1.69 -12.25 7.70
CA THR A 104 -2.59 -11.10 7.85
C THR A 104 -1.97 -9.82 7.29
N MET A 105 -0.70 -9.58 7.54
CA MET A 105 0.05 -8.45 7.01
C MET A 105 -0.03 -8.38 5.47
N GLU A 106 0.26 -9.48 4.81
CA GLU A 106 0.24 -9.58 3.35
C GLU A 106 -1.16 -9.35 2.77
N LYS A 107 -2.19 -9.91 3.44
CA LYS A 107 -3.59 -9.68 3.05
C LYS A 107 -4.01 -8.22 3.22
N VAL A 108 -3.53 -7.55 4.27
CA VAL A 108 -3.77 -6.11 4.49
C VAL A 108 -3.08 -5.30 3.40
N LEU A 109 -1.81 -5.57 3.08
CA LEU A 109 -1.11 -4.90 2.00
C LEU A 109 -1.85 -5.07 0.68
N TYR A 110 -2.16 -6.31 0.30
CA TYR A 110 -2.89 -6.63 -0.94
C TYR A 110 -4.25 -5.91 -1.05
N ALA A 111 -4.98 -5.81 0.07
CA ALA A 111 -6.30 -5.19 0.10
C ALA A 111 -6.26 -3.65 0.08
N THR A 112 -5.22 -3.04 0.64
CA THR A 112 -5.18 -1.60 0.89
C THR A 112 -4.33 -0.82 -0.10
N ASP A 113 -3.37 -1.42 -0.76
CA ASP A 113 -2.47 -0.76 -1.69
C ASP A 113 -3.23 0.01 -2.77
N GLU A 114 -3.93 -0.67 -3.66
CA GLU A 114 -4.75 -0.07 -4.72
C GLU A 114 -5.84 0.88 -4.17
N LEU A 115 -6.37 0.56 -2.99
CA LEU A 115 -7.40 1.37 -2.35
C LEU A 115 -6.85 2.70 -1.85
N THR A 116 -5.61 2.76 -1.36
CA THR A 116 -4.98 4.04 -0.97
C THR A 116 -4.84 4.96 -2.16
N GLY A 117 -4.49 4.44 -3.33
CA GLY A 117 -4.44 5.19 -4.59
C GLY A 117 -5.80 5.76 -4.99
N LEU A 118 -6.86 4.94 -4.89
CA LEU A 118 -8.23 5.36 -5.18
C LEU A 118 -8.71 6.45 -4.21
N ILE A 119 -8.44 6.30 -2.91
CA ILE A 119 -8.79 7.29 -1.89
C ILE A 119 -8.03 8.60 -2.15
N GLY A 120 -6.73 8.54 -2.45
CA GLY A 120 -5.91 9.70 -2.80
C GLY A 120 -6.45 10.45 -4.00
N ALA A 121 -6.79 9.73 -5.08
CA ALA A 121 -7.41 10.32 -6.27
C ALA A 121 -8.77 10.98 -5.95
N ALA A 122 -9.56 10.36 -5.06
CA ALA A 122 -10.83 10.94 -4.61
C ALA A 122 -10.62 12.21 -3.78
N ALA A 123 -9.59 12.25 -2.93
CA ALA A 123 -9.24 13.42 -2.13
C ALA A 123 -8.81 14.61 -2.99
N GLN A 124 -7.99 14.37 -4.02
CA GLN A 124 -7.54 15.41 -4.96
C GLN A 124 -8.70 16.15 -5.65
N MET A 125 -9.83 15.48 -5.87
CA MET A 125 -11.01 16.07 -6.51
C MET A 125 -11.92 16.83 -5.53
N ARG A 126 -11.64 16.81 -4.25
CA ARG A 126 -12.42 17.54 -3.25
C ARG A 126 -11.98 19.00 -3.18
N PRO A 127 -12.87 19.94 -2.81
CA PRO A 127 -12.46 21.33 -2.56
C PRO A 127 -11.38 21.45 -1.47
N SER A 128 -11.45 20.59 -0.43
CA SER A 128 -10.46 20.51 0.64
C SER A 128 -9.12 19.91 0.19
N ARG A 129 -9.12 19.14 -0.89
CA ARG A 129 -7.98 18.32 -1.33
C ARG A 129 -7.43 17.44 -0.21
N SER A 130 -8.30 16.96 0.68
CA SER A 130 -7.93 16.17 1.85
C SER A 130 -8.85 14.96 2.02
N VAL A 131 -8.34 13.94 2.72
CA VAL A 131 -9.14 12.79 3.18
C VAL A 131 -9.95 13.13 4.43
N ASP A 132 -9.62 14.21 5.15
CA ASP A 132 -10.19 14.51 6.47
C ASP A 132 -11.71 14.66 6.46
N ASP A 133 -12.27 15.32 5.46
CA ASP A 133 -13.70 15.54 5.29
C ASP A 133 -14.39 14.49 4.40
N MET A 134 -13.65 13.43 3.98
CA MET A 134 -14.22 12.36 3.17
C MET A 134 -15.06 11.41 4.02
N GLU A 135 -16.26 11.14 3.55
CA GLU A 135 -17.18 10.17 4.15
C GLU A 135 -17.25 8.89 3.31
N LEU A 136 -17.56 7.75 3.94
CA LEU A 136 -17.73 6.46 3.28
C LEU A 136 -18.69 6.55 2.08
N LYS A 137 -19.81 7.27 2.21
CA LYS A 137 -20.79 7.44 1.13
C LYS A 137 -20.16 8.07 -0.12
N SER A 138 -19.30 9.07 0.06
CA SER A 138 -18.58 9.73 -1.02
C SER A 138 -17.55 8.79 -1.66
N LEU A 139 -16.79 8.08 -0.83
CA LEU A 139 -15.80 7.11 -1.30
C LEU A 139 -16.46 5.96 -2.09
N LYS A 140 -17.57 5.39 -1.60
CA LYS A 140 -18.36 4.37 -2.31
C LYS A 140 -18.82 4.83 -3.68
N LYS A 141 -19.25 6.10 -3.80
CA LYS A 141 -19.63 6.67 -5.10
C LYS A 141 -18.45 6.67 -6.07
N LYS A 142 -17.26 7.05 -5.60
CA LYS A 142 -16.03 7.05 -6.41
C LYS A 142 -15.57 5.63 -6.76
N TYR A 143 -15.64 4.71 -5.80
CA TYR A 143 -15.32 3.29 -6.02
C TYR A 143 -16.17 2.67 -7.14
N LYS A 144 -17.47 2.98 -7.16
CA LYS A 144 -18.44 2.47 -8.17
C LYS A 144 -18.37 3.21 -9.50
N ALA A 145 -17.73 4.35 -9.58
CA ALA A 145 -17.67 5.15 -10.80
C ALA A 145 -16.74 4.50 -11.83
N ASN A 146 -17.28 4.08 -12.95
CA ASN A 146 -16.50 3.55 -14.06
C ASN A 146 -15.51 4.60 -14.59
N GLY A 147 -14.26 4.18 -14.79
CA GLY A 147 -13.21 5.05 -15.31
C GLY A 147 -12.59 6.01 -14.28
N PHE A 148 -13.15 6.15 -13.09
CA PHE A 148 -12.50 6.91 -12.02
C PHE A 148 -11.34 6.11 -11.43
N ALA A 149 -10.14 6.73 -11.34
CA ALA A 149 -8.92 6.08 -10.87
C ALA A 149 -8.76 4.68 -11.52
N ALA A 150 -8.78 4.65 -12.86
CA ALA A 150 -8.81 3.40 -13.63
C ALA A 150 -7.56 2.52 -13.42
N GLY A 151 -6.45 3.12 -12.97
CA GLY A 151 -5.25 2.38 -12.57
C GLY A 151 -5.41 1.59 -11.27
N CYS A 152 -6.44 1.89 -10.44
CA CYS A 152 -6.69 1.18 -9.19
C CYS A 152 -7.69 0.03 -9.42
N SER A 153 -7.23 -1.21 -9.31
CA SER A 153 -8.01 -2.41 -9.60
C SER A 153 -9.09 -2.69 -8.55
N ARG A 154 -10.37 -2.55 -8.95
CA ARG A 154 -11.51 -2.92 -8.08
C ARG A 154 -11.57 -4.42 -7.81
N GLU A 155 -11.07 -5.23 -8.74
CA GLU A 155 -10.98 -6.68 -8.56
C GLU A 155 -9.98 -7.03 -7.45
N VAL A 156 -8.81 -6.41 -7.43
CA VAL A 156 -7.80 -6.60 -6.38
C VAL A 156 -8.36 -6.16 -5.03
N ILE A 157 -8.95 -4.97 -4.95
CA ILE A 157 -9.57 -4.45 -3.71
C ILE A 157 -10.66 -5.41 -3.20
N GLY A 158 -11.56 -5.88 -4.07
CA GLY A 158 -12.61 -6.82 -3.70
C GLY A 158 -12.05 -8.17 -3.22
N ARG A 159 -11.09 -8.73 -3.95
CA ARG A 159 -10.40 -9.96 -3.55
C ARG A 159 -9.65 -9.81 -2.22
N GLY A 160 -9.06 -8.64 -2.00
CA GLY A 160 -8.40 -8.31 -0.73
C GLY A 160 -9.38 -8.30 0.44
N ALA A 161 -10.58 -7.75 0.29
CA ALA A 161 -11.64 -7.82 1.29
C ALA A 161 -12.01 -9.27 1.61
N GLU A 162 -12.19 -10.10 0.57
CA GLU A 162 -12.50 -11.53 0.72
C GLU A 162 -11.39 -12.29 1.46
N LEU A 163 -10.11 -12.03 1.16
CA LEU A 163 -8.96 -12.63 1.84
C LEU A 163 -8.91 -12.31 3.34
N LEU A 164 -9.37 -11.10 3.71
CA LEU A 164 -9.46 -10.65 5.09
C LEU A 164 -10.74 -11.12 5.79
N GLY A 165 -11.72 -11.64 5.04
CA GLY A 165 -13.04 -11.96 5.56
C GLY A 165 -13.87 -10.72 5.90
N TRP A 166 -13.60 -9.59 5.26
CA TRP A 166 -14.29 -8.32 5.49
C TRP A 166 -15.30 -8.01 4.38
N GLU A 167 -16.39 -7.34 4.77
CA GLU A 167 -17.24 -6.70 3.80
C GLU A 167 -16.51 -5.53 3.12
N LEU A 168 -16.84 -5.23 1.86
CA LEU A 168 -16.21 -4.13 1.13
C LEU A 168 -16.33 -2.79 1.89
N ASP A 169 -17.49 -2.52 2.47
CA ASP A 169 -17.72 -1.28 3.24
C ASP A 169 -16.81 -1.19 4.47
N GLU A 170 -16.51 -2.31 5.10
CA GLU A 170 -15.55 -2.39 6.21
C GLU A 170 -14.15 -2.06 5.72
N LEU A 171 -13.67 -2.68 4.63
CA LEU A 171 -12.36 -2.38 4.06
C LEU A 171 -12.23 -0.90 3.68
N LEU A 172 -13.23 -0.33 2.98
CA LEU A 172 -13.25 1.08 2.59
C LEU A 172 -13.18 2.00 3.81
N THR A 173 -13.98 1.73 4.85
CA THR A 173 -14.02 2.53 6.08
C THR A 173 -12.69 2.48 6.80
N ARG A 174 -12.18 1.28 7.07
CA ARG A 174 -10.95 1.08 7.84
C ARG A 174 -9.73 1.67 7.14
N THR A 175 -9.64 1.53 5.81
CA THR A 175 -8.54 2.13 5.05
C THR A 175 -8.63 3.65 5.02
N LEU A 176 -9.85 4.21 4.90
CA LEU A 176 -10.05 5.66 4.99
C LEU A 176 -9.66 6.19 6.37
N ASP A 177 -10.04 5.49 7.45
CA ASP A 177 -9.67 5.88 8.83
C ASP A 177 -8.15 5.79 9.04
N ALA A 178 -7.49 4.76 8.50
CA ALA A 178 -6.05 4.66 8.51
C ALA A 178 -5.40 5.87 7.79
N MET A 179 -5.87 6.24 6.62
CA MET A 179 -5.35 7.40 5.89
C MET A 179 -5.62 8.72 6.62
N LYS A 180 -6.74 8.87 7.31
CA LYS A 180 -7.04 10.04 8.16
C LYS A 180 -6.12 10.15 9.39
N SER A 181 -5.52 9.05 9.83
CA SER A 181 -4.56 9.04 10.94
C SER A 181 -3.15 9.45 10.56
N LEU A 182 -2.86 9.58 9.27
CA LEU A 182 -1.52 9.92 8.77
C LEU A 182 -1.15 11.39 9.08
N PRO A 183 0.14 11.75 8.99
CA PRO A 183 0.60 13.14 9.03
C PRO A 183 -0.10 14.01 7.96
N GLU A 184 -0.24 15.32 8.23
CA GLU A 184 -0.98 16.25 7.38
C GLU A 184 -0.51 16.25 5.92
N GLU A 185 0.81 16.17 5.70
CA GLU A 185 1.42 16.13 4.38
C GLU A 185 1.02 14.89 3.56
N LEU A 186 0.55 13.82 4.19
CA LEU A 186 0.03 12.62 3.52
C LEU A 186 -1.51 12.60 3.41
N ARG A 187 -2.21 13.41 4.19
CA ARG A 187 -3.67 13.54 4.16
C ARG A 187 -4.19 14.58 3.18
N THR A 188 -3.33 15.55 2.80
CA THR A 188 -3.67 16.66 1.90
C THR A 188 -2.91 16.51 0.57
N PHE A 189 -3.57 16.77 -0.59
CA PHE A 189 -3.07 16.49 -1.94
C PHE A 189 -2.95 17.74 -2.80
#